data_1bf3a3895865b2ae2b0e6c8c500a53bc
#
_entry.id   1bf3a3895865b2ae2b0e6c8c500a53bc
#
_cell.length_a   1.000
_cell.length_b   1.000
_cell.length_c   1.000
_cell.angle_alpha   90.00
_cell.angle_beta   90.00
_cell.angle_gamma   90.00
#
_symmetry.space_group_name_H-M   'P 1'
#
loop_
_entity.id
_entity.type
_entity.pdbx_description
1 polymer ?
#
loop_
_entity_poly.entity_id
_entity_poly.type
_entity_poly.pdbx_seq_one_letter_code
_entity_poly.pdbx_strand_id
1 'polypeptide(L)'
;IRIPEDEIEAIRSEPVVVVSNTFPDAGIVETMLILKAVSDVRKGSMENLRGIEPQKMEDIGPGVYLAVPYFGYSRQDKRFKPGEVISARAIADMLAGQCDGLAVLDLHAPKVLENLSVPVAFTSAMPELASHLQSEVNPDFILSPDKGAIDRASEVASLIGCEFSYLEKTRIDAHTIVHKAKDLDVQGKIVAIVD
;
A
#
# COMPACT_ATOMS: atom_id res chain seq x y z
N ILE A 1 1.31 7.16 21.64
CA ILE A 1 -0.02 6.93 21.06
C ILE A 1 -0.97 6.62 22.21
N ARG A 2 -2.13 7.26 22.22
CA ARG A 2 -3.20 7.04 23.19
C ARG A 2 -4.54 6.99 22.46
N ILE A 3 -5.33 5.96 22.71
CA ILE A 3 -6.72 5.88 22.27
C ILE A 3 -7.58 6.72 23.23
N PRO A 4 -8.45 7.59 22.71
CA PRO A 4 -9.41 8.34 23.54
C PRO A 4 -10.32 7.41 24.33
N GLU A 5 -10.71 7.82 25.54
CA GLU A 5 -11.53 6.98 26.43
C GLU A 5 -12.95 6.71 25.88
N ASP A 6 -13.49 7.66 25.17
CA ASP A 6 -14.80 7.59 24.50
C ASP A 6 -14.83 6.62 23.31
N GLU A 7 -13.68 6.27 22.73
CA GLU A 7 -13.56 5.33 21.62
C GLU A 7 -13.33 3.87 22.06
N ILE A 8 -13.04 3.64 23.33
CA ILE A 8 -12.66 2.31 23.85
C ILE A 8 -13.75 1.27 23.61
N GLU A 9 -15.01 1.62 23.87
CA GLU A 9 -16.12 0.67 23.74
C GLU A 9 -16.38 0.30 22.26
N ALA A 10 -16.32 1.27 21.36
CA ALA A 10 -16.43 1.02 19.92
C ALA A 10 -15.30 0.08 19.43
N ILE A 11 -14.06 0.31 19.86
CA ILE A 11 -12.92 -0.53 19.52
C ILE A 11 -13.08 -1.96 20.04
N ARG A 12 -13.75 -2.16 21.17
CA ARG A 12 -14.01 -3.49 21.73
C ARG A 12 -15.08 -4.25 21.00
N SER A 13 -16.11 -3.56 20.52
CA SER A 13 -17.34 -4.17 19.99
C SER A 13 -17.41 -4.22 18.46
N GLU A 14 -16.64 -3.39 17.74
CA GLU A 14 -16.74 -3.25 16.30
C GLU A 14 -15.45 -3.63 15.58
N PRO A 15 -15.49 -4.04 14.28
CA PRO A 15 -14.29 -4.20 13.47
C PRO A 15 -13.53 -2.88 13.38
N VAL A 16 -12.20 -2.93 13.49
CA VAL A 16 -11.33 -1.75 13.39
C VAL A 16 -10.50 -1.84 12.14
N VAL A 17 -10.51 -0.79 11.33
CA VAL A 17 -9.58 -0.61 10.22
C VAL A 17 -8.61 0.51 10.56
N VAL A 18 -7.33 0.16 10.69
CA VAL A 18 -6.26 1.14 10.81
C VAL A 18 -5.79 1.50 9.41
N VAL A 19 -5.87 2.77 9.04
CA VAL A 19 -5.35 3.27 7.76
C VAL A 19 -4.05 4.00 8.03
N SER A 20 -2.95 3.51 7.48
CA SER A 20 -1.62 4.08 7.74
C SER A 20 -0.65 3.84 6.59
N ASN A 21 0.19 4.83 6.32
CA ASN A 21 1.31 4.68 5.39
C ASN A 21 2.56 4.19 6.14
N THR A 22 3.32 3.32 5.50
CA THR A 22 4.57 2.77 6.06
C THR A 22 5.82 3.49 5.53
N PHE A 23 5.68 4.74 5.18
CA PHE A 23 6.77 5.65 4.78
C PHE A 23 6.51 7.07 5.34
N PRO A 24 7.54 7.77 5.86
CA PRO A 24 8.92 7.29 6.13
C PRO A 24 8.94 6.21 7.23
N ASP A 25 10.14 5.71 7.58
CA ASP A 25 10.32 4.60 8.55
C ASP A 25 9.57 4.80 9.87
N ALA A 26 9.43 6.04 10.32
CA ALA A 26 8.61 6.39 11.47
C ALA A 26 7.14 5.92 11.32
N GLY A 27 6.60 5.93 10.10
CA GLY A 27 5.24 5.45 9.82
C GLY A 27 5.07 3.97 10.09
N ILE A 28 6.11 3.14 9.91
CA ILE A 28 6.09 1.72 10.26
C ILE A 28 5.93 1.58 11.78
N VAL A 29 6.75 2.31 12.53
CA VAL A 29 6.73 2.26 14.00
C VAL A 29 5.39 2.77 14.54
N GLU A 30 4.88 3.88 14.01
CA GLU A 30 3.57 4.42 14.38
C GLU A 30 2.45 3.42 14.10
N THR A 31 2.45 2.81 12.92
CA THR A 31 1.47 1.78 12.54
C THR A 31 1.48 0.62 13.54
N MET A 32 2.66 0.10 13.88
CA MET A 32 2.81 -0.98 14.85
C MET A 32 2.29 -0.58 16.24
N LEU A 33 2.58 0.64 16.69
CA LEU A 33 2.13 1.14 17.98
C LEU A 33 0.61 1.36 18.02
N ILE A 34 -0.01 1.81 16.91
CA ILE A 34 -1.47 1.94 16.79
C ILE A 34 -2.13 0.56 16.85
N LEU A 35 -1.67 -0.39 16.03
CA LEU A 35 -2.18 -1.76 16.03
C LEU A 35 -2.07 -2.40 17.42
N LYS A 36 -0.94 -2.21 18.09
CA LYS A 36 -0.73 -2.69 19.45
C LYS A 36 -1.69 -2.05 20.45
N ALA A 37 -1.91 -0.73 20.37
CA ALA A 37 -2.84 -0.03 21.25
C ALA A 37 -4.28 -0.54 21.06
N VAL A 38 -4.73 -0.74 19.80
CA VAL A 38 -6.03 -1.33 19.49
C VAL A 38 -6.15 -2.74 20.05
N SER A 39 -5.14 -3.57 19.84
CA SER A 39 -5.09 -4.94 20.37
C SER A 39 -5.17 -4.97 21.90
N ASP A 40 -4.47 -4.06 22.58
CA ASP A 40 -4.45 -4.00 24.06
C ASP A 40 -5.81 -3.58 24.62
N VAL A 41 -6.48 -2.61 23.98
CA VAL A 41 -7.85 -2.20 24.35
C VAL A 41 -8.81 -3.39 24.22
N ARG A 42 -8.72 -4.18 23.15
CA ARG A 42 -9.55 -5.36 22.95
C ARG A 42 -9.31 -6.46 23.97
N LYS A 43 -8.06 -6.72 24.28
CA LYS A 43 -7.68 -7.75 25.27
C LYS A 43 -7.96 -7.33 26.72
N GLY A 44 -8.52 -6.14 26.94
CA GLY A 44 -8.71 -5.62 28.30
C GLY A 44 -7.40 -5.32 29.02
N SER A 45 -6.29 -5.29 28.33
CA SER A 45 -4.93 -5.05 28.88
C SER A 45 -4.71 -3.56 29.16
N MET A 46 -5.65 -2.93 29.87
CA MET A 46 -5.58 -1.51 30.26
C MET A 46 -4.74 -1.27 31.50
N GLU A 47 -4.30 -2.32 32.17
CA GLU A 47 -3.59 -2.22 33.44
C GLU A 47 -2.07 -2.20 33.25
N ASN A 48 -1.40 -1.50 34.15
CA ASN A 48 0.05 -1.40 34.16
C ASN A 48 0.71 -2.79 34.13
N LEU A 49 1.72 -2.96 33.28
CA LEU A 49 2.54 -4.18 33.13
C LEU A 49 3.24 -4.66 34.43
N ARG A 50 2.94 -4.07 35.57
CA ARG A 50 3.46 -4.48 36.87
C ARG A 50 2.53 -5.51 37.51
N GLY A 51 2.85 -6.78 37.28
CA GLY A 51 2.24 -7.90 38.01
C GLY A 51 0.99 -8.52 37.39
N ILE A 52 0.83 -8.46 36.06
CA ILE A 52 -0.30 -9.10 35.37
C ILE A 52 0.06 -10.53 35.02
N GLU A 53 -0.73 -11.48 35.56
CA GLU A 53 -0.79 -12.82 34.99
C GLU A 53 -1.34 -12.76 33.56
N PRO A 54 -0.78 -13.50 32.59
CA PRO A 54 -1.34 -13.53 31.24
C PRO A 54 -2.76 -14.12 31.31
N GLN A 55 -3.75 -13.28 31.13
CA GLN A 55 -5.12 -13.73 30.96
C GLN A 55 -5.18 -14.65 29.77
N LYS A 56 -5.87 -15.79 29.90
CA LYS A 56 -6.22 -16.67 28.78
C LYS A 56 -6.89 -15.83 27.71
N MET A 57 -6.32 -15.84 26.52
CA MET A 57 -6.91 -15.21 25.34
C MET A 57 -8.19 -15.94 24.99
N GLU A 58 -9.31 -15.49 25.55
CA GLU A 58 -10.62 -15.81 25.05
C GLU A 58 -10.96 -14.88 23.91
N ASP A 59 -11.76 -15.35 22.96
CA ASP A 59 -12.13 -14.77 21.68
C ASP A 59 -12.26 -13.23 21.70
N ILE A 60 -11.46 -12.58 20.84
CA ILE A 60 -11.05 -11.19 21.04
C ILE A 60 -11.98 -10.21 20.28
N GLY A 61 -13.16 -10.66 19.94
CA GLY A 61 -14.12 -9.81 19.23
C GLY A 61 -13.80 -9.62 17.74
N PRO A 62 -14.47 -8.68 17.07
CA PRO A 62 -14.35 -8.47 15.64
C PRO A 62 -12.94 -8.02 15.23
N GLY A 63 -12.45 -8.44 14.04
CA GLY A 63 -11.06 -8.31 13.60
C GLY A 63 -10.46 -6.90 13.58
N VAL A 64 -9.12 -6.84 13.63
CA VAL A 64 -8.32 -5.63 13.41
C VAL A 64 -7.68 -5.73 12.04
N TYR A 65 -7.99 -4.82 11.17
CA TYR A 65 -7.50 -4.80 9.80
C TYR A 65 -6.57 -3.61 9.58
N LEU A 66 -5.56 -3.80 8.75
CA LEU A 66 -4.64 -2.73 8.36
C LEU A 66 -4.80 -2.42 6.87
N ALA A 67 -5.12 -1.18 6.53
CA ALA A 67 -5.09 -0.68 5.18
C ALA A 67 -3.85 0.21 4.98
N VAL A 68 -3.02 -0.14 3.99
CA VAL A 68 -1.77 0.57 3.69
C VAL A 68 -1.85 1.18 2.29
N PRO A 69 -2.23 2.46 2.18
CA PRO A 69 -2.27 3.17 0.90
C PRO A 69 -0.90 3.29 0.24
N TYR A 70 0.16 3.49 1.01
CA TYR A 70 1.53 3.49 0.52
C TYR A 70 2.41 2.53 1.33
N PHE A 71 2.86 1.45 0.68
CA PHE A 71 3.69 0.43 1.31
C PHE A 71 5.18 0.75 1.12
N GLY A 72 5.80 1.24 2.19
CA GLY A 72 7.25 1.52 2.21
C GLY A 72 8.08 0.27 1.93
N TYR A 73 9.27 0.45 1.37
CA TYR A 73 10.17 -0.64 0.97
C TYR A 73 9.65 -1.59 -0.11
N SER A 74 8.49 -1.34 -0.72
CA SER A 74 7.87 -2.23 -1.71
C SER A 74 8.76 -2.53 -2.93
N ARG A 75 9.72 -1.65 -3.24
CA ARG A 75 10.70 -1.83 -4.34
C ARG A 75 11.85 -2.78 -4.01
N GLN A 76 12.07 -3.12 -2.72
CA GLN A 76 13.04 -4.12 -2.28
C GLN A 76 12.34 -5.49 -2.18
N ASP A 77 11.89 -5.98 -3.33
CA ASP A 77 11.04 -7.15 -3.51
C ASP A 77 11.82 -8.46 -3.78
N LYS A 78 13.12 -8.34 -4.00
CA LYS A 78 14.03 -9.47 -4.29
C LYS A 78 15.44 -9.20 -3.80
N ARG A 79 16.24 -10.26 -3.73
CA ARG A 79 17.68 -10.18 -3.47
C ARG A 79 18.43 -9.95 -4.77
N PHE A 80 19.26 -8.93 -4.82
CA PHE A 80 20.20 -8.68 -5.93
C PHE A 80 21.56 -9.31 -5.64
N LYS A 81 21.90 -9.49 -4.35
CA LYS A 81 23.15 -10.12 -3.90
C LYS A 81 22.87 -11.08 -2.75
N PRO A 82 23.72 -12.13 -2.57
CA PRO A 82 23.67 -12.98 -1.38
C PRO A 82 23.76 -12.15 -0.10
N GLY A 83 22.94 -12.49 0.91
CA GLY A 83 22.92 -11.80 2.19
C GLY A 83 21.99 -10.57 2.26
N GLU A 84 21.45 -10.09 1.15
CA GLU A 84 20.45 -9.02 1.20
C GLU A 84 19.12 -9.49 1.78
N VAL A 85 18.47 -8.61 2.54
CA VAL A 85 17.10 -8.82 3.00
C VAL A 85 16.10 -8.44 1.90
N ILE A 86 14.97 -9.12 1.84
CA ILE A 86 13.80 -8.66 1.08
C ILE A 86 12.99 -7.79 2.04
N SER A 87 13.25 -6.48 2.04
CA SER A 87 12.70 -5.55 3.03
C SER A 87 11.17 -5.48 2.94
N ALA A 88 10.61 -5.51 1.73
CA ALA A 88 9.16 -5.56 1.54
C ALA A 88 8.52 -6.72 2.28
N ARG A 89 9.12 -7.93 2.21
CA ARG A 89 8.63 -9.11 2.91
C ARG A 89 8.81 -9.00 4.42
N ALA A 90 9.95 -8.52 4.88
CA ALA A 90 10.21 -8.38 6.32
C ALA A 90 9.21 -7.42 6.99
N ILE A 91 8.91 -6.29 6.35
CA ILE A 91 7.90 -5.34 6.83
C ILE A 91 6.51 -5.97 6.80
N ALA A 92 6.17 -6.68 5.72
CA ALA A 92 4.88 -7.35 5.60
C ALA A 92 4.66 -8.39 6.71
N ASP A 93 5.66 -9.22 7.01
CA ASP A 93 5.58 -10.22 8.08
C ASP A 93 5.41 -9.57 9.47
N MET A 94 6.11 -8.44 9.71
CA MET A 94 5.99 -7.68 10.96
C MET A 94 4.58 -7.10 11.16
N LEU A 95 3.99 -6.54 10.11
CA LEU A 95 2.65 -5.95 10.15
C LEU A 95 1.57 -7.03 10.24
N ALA A 96 1.69 -8.11 9.46
CA ALA A 96 0.76 -9.24 9.47
C ALA A 96 0.69 -9.93 10.85
N GLY A 97 1.78 -9.90 11.63
CA GLY A 97 1.78 -10.42 13.00
C GLY A 97 0.97 -9.60 14.01
N GLN A 98 0.39 -8.46 13.60
CA GLN A 98 -0.31 -7.53 14.50
C GLN A 98 -1.74 -7.19 14.04
N CYS A 99 -2.22 -7.78 12.95
CA CYS A 99 -3.58 -7.57 12.44
C CYS A 99 -4.18 -8.89 11.96
N ASP A 100 -5.48 -8.90 11.70
CA ASP A 100 -6.23 -10.05 11.24
C ASP A 100 -6.40 -10.07 9.71
N GLY A 101 -6.00 -8.99 9.04
CA GLY A 101 -6.00 -8.87 7.59
C GLY A 101 -5.33 -7.58 7.14
N LEU A 102 -4.77 -7.63 5.93
CA LEU A 102 -4.01 -6.54 5.32
C LEU A 102 -4.66 -6.15 3.98
N ALA A 103 -4.88 -4.87 3.77
CA ALA A 103 -5.24 -4.31 2.47
C ALA A 103 -4.11 -3.40 1.98
N VAL A 104 -3.73 -3.54 0.71
CA VAL A 104 -2.67 -2.72 0.09
C VAL A 104 -3.14 -2.13 -1.23
N LEU A 105 -2.70 -0.90 -1.50
CA LEU A 105 -3.03 -0.16 -2.71
C LEU A 105 -1.82 -0.17 -3.66
N ASP A 106 -2.04 -0.56 -4.91
CA ASP A 106 -1.07 -0.49 -6.02
C ASP A 106 0.35 -0.97 -5.65
N LEU A 107 0.45 -2.09 -4.96
CA LEU A 107 1.73 -2.62 -4.51
C LEU A 107 2.66 -2.91 -5.69
N HIS A 108 3.92 -2.50 -5.57
CA HIS A 108 4.94 -2.65 -6.62
C HIS A 108 5.13 -4.12 -7.06
N ALA A 109 5.15 -5.04 -6.11
CA ALA A 109 5.34 -6.48 -6.37
C ALA A 109 4.41 -7.31 -5.46
N PRO A 110 3.17 -7.63 -5.89
CA PRO A 110 2.20 -8.38 -5.08
C PRO A 110 2.72 -9.71 -4.52
N LYS A 111 3.64 -10.37 -5.23
CA LYS A 111 4.25 -11.65 -4.80
C LYS A 111 4.94 -11.59 -3.45
N VAL A 112 5.39 -10.43 -2.98
CA VAL A 112 6.03 -10.32 -1.65
C VAL A 112 5.05 -10.59 -0.51
N LEU A 113 3.75 -10.48 -0.77
CA LEU A 113 2.68 -10.73 0.21
C LEU A 113 2.07 -12.13 0.09
N GLU A 114 2.55 -12.97 -0.83
CA GLU A 114 2.10 -14.36 -0.92
C GLU A 114 2.47 -15.13 0.37
N ASN A 115 1.56 -15.98 0.84
CA ASN A 115 1.73 -16.80 2.03
C ASN A 115 2.06 -16.01 3.31
N LEU A 116 1.48 -14.82 3.48
CA LEU A 116 1.43 -14.16 4.78
C LEU A 116 0.53 -14.94 5.75
N SER A 117 0.72 -14.70 7.05
CA SER A 117 -0.09 -15.34 8.11
C SER A 117 -1.55 -14.88 8.15
N VAL A 118 -1.89 -13.82 7.41
CA VAL A 118 -3.23 -13.23 7.37
C VAL A 118 -3.70 -13.05 5.92
N PRO A 119 -5.01 -12.97 5.68
CA PRO A 119 -5.56 -12.63 4.37
C PRO A 119 -5.06 -11.28 3.87
N VAL A 120 -4.81 -11.17 2.56
CA VAL A 120 -4.38 -9.93 1.91
C VAL A 120 -5.38 -9.55 0.82
N ALA A 121 -5.88 -8.32 0.87
CA ALA A 121 -6.65 -7.70 -0.19
C ALA A 121 -5.76 -6.74 -0.98
N PHE A 122 -5.81 -6.86 -2.31
CA PHE A 122 -5.16 -5.93 -3.23
C PHE A 122 -6.23 -5.02 -3.82
N THR A 123 -5.94 -3.72 -3.85
CA THR A 123 -6.83 -2.73 -4.47
C THR A 123 -6.01 -1.78 -5.35
N SER A 124 -6.70 -1.05 -6.21
CA SER A 124 -6.09 -0.11 -7.15
C SER A 124 -6.74 1.27 -7.01
N ALA A 125 -5.93 2.32 -7.17
CA ALA A 125 -6.38 3.70 -7.26
C ALA A 125 -6.73 4.11 -8.71
N MET A 126 -6.51 3.25 -9.68
CA MET A 126 -6.69 3.59 -11.10
C MET A 126 -8.13 4.00 -11.44
N PRO A 127 -9.19 3.36 -10.89
CA PRO A 127 -10.56 3.82 -11.11
C PRO A 127 -10.81 5.27 -10.62
N GLU A 128 -10.30 5.61 -9.43
CA GLU A 128 -10.44 6.96 -8.86
C GLU A 128 -9.63 7.99 -9.65
N LEU A 129 -8.41 7.63 -10.06
CA LEU A 129 -7.58 8.47 -10.94
C LEU A 129 -8.24 8.70 -12.29
N ALA A 130 -8.83 7.67 -12.89
CA ALA A 130 -9.55 7.79 -14.16
C ALA A 130 -10.75 8.73 -14.03
N SER A 131 -11.54 8.58 -12.96
CA SER A 131 -12.68 9.45 -12.68
C SER A 131 -12.26 10.91 -12.51
N HIS A 132 -11.19 11.16 -11.73
CA HIS A 132 -10.63 12.50 -11.54
C HIS A 132 -10.11 13.09 -12.86
N LEU A 133 -9.33 12.34 -13.62
CA LEU A 133 -8.80 12.79 -14.91
C LEU A 133 -9.93 13.12 -15.91
N GLN A 134 -10.98 12.31 -15.91
CA GLN A 134 -12.12 12.54 -16.81
C GLN A 134 -12.90 13.82 -16.43
N SER A 135 -13.07 14.11 -15.14
CA SER A 135 -13.82 15.28 -14.68
C SER A 135 -13.02 16.58 -14.78
N GLU A 136 -11.72 16.56 -14.43
CA GLU A 136 -10.93 17.79 -14.25
C GLU A 136 -10.01 18.11 -15.44
N VAL A 137 -9.60 17.09 -16.20
CA VAL A 137 -8.57 17.26 -17.25
C VAL A 137 -9.11 16.87 -18.63
N ASN A 138 -9.92 15.82 -18.69
CA ASN A 138 -10.45 15.21 -19.91
C ASN A 138 -9.35 14.94 -20.97
N PRO A 139 -8.37 14.05 -20.66
CA PRO A 139 -7.22 13.83 -21.52
C PRO A 139 -7.60 13.08 -22.80
N ASP A 140 -6.96 13.46 -23.90
CA ASP A 140 -7.07 12.75 -25.20
C ASP A 140 -6.19 11.51 -25.26
N PHE A 141 -5.18 11.44 -24.37
CA PHE A 141 -4.15 10.42 -24.42
C PHE A 141 -3.52 10.16 -23.04
N ILE A 142 -3.33 8.88 -22.69
CA ILE A 142 -2.60 8.47 -21.48
C ILE A 142 -1.20 7.99 -21.86
N LEU A 143 -0.20 8.46 -21.13
CA LEU A 143 1.20 8.10 -21.35
C LEU A 143 1.78 7.45 -20.09
N SER A 144 2.28 6.22 -20.23
CA SER A 144 3.10 5.60 -19.20
C SER A 144 4.55 6.06 -19.29
N PRO A 145 5.20 6.47 -18.20
CA PRO A 145 6.59 6.95 -18.23
C PRO A 145 7.61 5.82 -18.48
N ASP A 146 7.24 4.59 -18.26
CA ASP A 146 8.07 3.41 -18.55
C ASP A 146 7.23 2.13 -18.69
N LYS A 147 7.92 0.99 -18.92
CA LYS A 147 7.25 -0.32 -19.06
C LYS A 147 6.64 -0.84 -17.75
N GLY A 148 7.09 -0.37 -16.61
CA GLY A 148 6.60 -0.82 -15.30
C GLY A 148 5.20 -0.31 -14.97
N ALA A 149 4.79 0.83 -15.57
CA ALA A 149 3.49 1.43 -15.33
C ALA A 149 2.49 1.19 -16.48
N ILE A 150 2.82 0.33 -17.46
CA ILE A 150 1.94 0.04 -18.64
C ILE A 150 0.56 -0.41 -18.18
N ASP A 151 0.48 -1.36 -17.26
CA ASP A 151 -0.78 -1.94 -16.83
C ASP A 151 -1.69 -0.87 -16.20
N ARG A 152 -1.15 0.01 -15.34
CA ARG A 152 -1.87 1.13 -14.74
C ARG A 152 -2.35 2.14 -15.78
N ALA A 153 -1.44 2.58 -16.66
CA ALA A 153 -1.78 3.53 -17.72
C ALA A 153 -2.84 2.97 -18.67
N SER A 154 -2.73 1.69 -19.02
CA SER A 154 -3.70 0.99 -19.86
C SER A 154 -5.07 0.89 -19.20
N GLU A 155 -5.11 0.59 -17.88
CA GLU A 155 -6.35 0.53 -17.10
C GLU A 155 -7.04 1.90 -17.10
N VAL A 156 -6.31 2.97 -16.76
CA VAL A 156 -6.85 4.34 -16.76
C VAL A 156 -7.36 4.74 -18.15
N ALA A 157 -6.58 4.49 -19.19
CA ALA A 157 -6.99 4.80 -20.57
C ALA A 157 -8.27 4.05 -20.99
N SER A 158 -8.39 2.78 -20.59
CA SER A 158 -9.57 1.96 -20.85
C SER A 158 -10.81 2.51 -20.12
N LEU A 159 -10.66 2.96 -18.87
CA LEU A 159 -11.75 3.53 -18.07
C LEU A 159 -12.22 4.89 -18.62
N ILE A 160 -11.31 5.69 -19.15
CA ILE A 160 -11.62 7.00 -19.75
C ILE A 160 -12.13 6.82 -21.19
N GLY A 161 -11.69 5.79 -21.91
CA GLY A 161 -12.02 5.56 -23.32
C GLY A 161 -11.10 6.30 -24.30
N CYS A 162 -9.83 6.52 -23.94
CA CYS A 162 -8.85 7.19 -24.78
C CYS A 162 -7.65 6.27 -25.15
N GLU A 163 -6.81 6.74 -26.05
CA GLU A 163 -5.59 6.02 -26.47
C GLU A 163 -4.52 6.08 -25.37
N PHE A 164 -3.63 5.07 -25.35
CA PHE A 164 -2.46 5.08 -24.49
C PHE A 164 -1.20 4.58 -25.20
N SER A 165 -0.05 4.96 -24.67
CA SER A 165 1.27 4.41 -25.02
C SER A 165 2.23 4.53 -23.85
N TYR A 166 3.48 4.13 -24.05
CA TYR A 166 4.52 4.20 -23.05
C TYR A 166 5.85 4.67 -23.65
N LEU A 167 6.70 5.25 -22.78
CA LEU A 167 8.06 5.62 -23.13
C LEU A 167 8.98 4.40 -22.96
N GLU A 168 9.89 4.20 -23.91
CA GLU A 168 10.95 3.22 -23.76
C GLU A 168 12.10 3.81 -22.92
N LYS A 169 12.36 3.18 -21.79
CA LYS A 169 13.43 3.56 -20.88
C LYS A 169 14.69 2.76 -21.20
N THR A 170 15.71 3.42 -21.70
CA THR A 170 17.05 2.82 -21.88
C THR A 170 17.97 3.34 -20.80
N ARG A 171 18.46 2.45 -19.96
CA ARG A 171 19.47 2.78 -18.94
C ARG A 171 20.84 2.69 -19.59
N ILE A 172 21.55 3.83 -19.74
CA ILE A 172 22.88 3.89 -20.32
C ILE A 172 23.92 3.53 -19.26
N ASP A 173 23.75 4.04 -18.02
CA ASP A 173 24.62 3.75 -16.88
C ASP A 173 23.84 3.88 -15.56
N ALA A 174 24.53 3.81 -14.40
CA ALA A 174 23.92 3.85 -13.07
C ALA A 174 23.16 5.17 -12.80
N HIS A 175 23.49 6.24 -13.50
CA HIS A 175 22.97 7.59 -13.25
C HIS A 175 22.23 8.20 -14.45
N THR A 176 22.40 7.60 -15.65
CA THR A 176 21.87 8.14 -16.91
C THR A 176 20.77 7.27 -17.45
N ILE A 177 19.58 7.84 -17.55
CA ILE A 177 18.40 7.22 -18.13
C ILE A 177 17.98 8.07 -19.32
N VAL A 178 17.76 7.43 -20.46
CA VAL A 178 17.20 8.08 -21.66
C VAL A 178 15.83 7.46 -21.93
N HIS A 179 14.82 8.32 -22.00
CA HIS A 179 13.51 7.95 -22.46
C HIS A 179 13.45 8.18 -23.96
N LYS A 180 13.18 7.10 -24.73
CA LYS A 180 12.87 7.21 -26.15
C LYS A 180 11.35 7.32 -26.27
N ALA A 181 10.90 8.47 -26.77
CA ALA A 181 9.56 8.56 -27.30
C ALA A 181 9.49 7.65 -28.54
N LYS A 182 8.52 6.75 -28.59
CA LYS A 182 8.03 6.21 -29.86
C LYS A 182 7.44 7.37 -30.64
N ASP A 183 7.24 7.16 -31.93
CA ASP A 183 6.51 8.12 -32.78
C ASP A 183 5.08 8.22 -32.21
N LEU A 184 4.85 9.18 -31.32
CA LEU A 184 3.59 9.41 -30.64
C LEU A 184 2.90 10.57 -31.33
N ASP A 185 1.75 10.31 -31.95
CA ASP A 185 0.89 11.36 -32.48
C ASP A 185 0.11 12.04 -31.34
N VAL A 186 0.80 12.91 -30.60
CA VAL A 186 0.26 13.66 -29.46
C VAL A 186 0.22 15.16 -29.71
N GLN A 187 0.55 15.60 -30.91
CA GLN A 187 0.54 17.03 -31.24
C GLN A 187 -0.87 17.62 -31.11
N GLY A 188 -1.03 18.62 -30.25
CA GLY A 188 -2.29 19.28 -29.98
C GLY A 188 -3.24 18.51 -29.05
N LYS A 189 -2.82 17.35 -28.53
CA LYS A 189 -3.59 16.55 -27.57
C LYS A 189 -3.26 16.91 -26.13
N ILE A 190 -4.24 16.78 -25.26
CA ILE A 190 -4.06 16.81 -23.79
C ILE A 190 -3.55 15.43 -23.36
N VAL A 191 -2.33 15.36 -22.86
CA VAL A 191 -1.69 14.10 -22.45
C VAL A 191 -1.59 14.04 -20.94
N ALA A 192 -2.14 13.01 -20.32
CA ALA A 192 -1.94 12.72 -18.89
C ALA A 192 -0.89 11.60 -18.74
N ILE A 193 0.06 11.80 -17.81
CA ILE A 193 1.08 10.81 -17.47
C ILE A 193 0.62 10.05 -16.23
N VAL A 194 0.58 8.72 -16.34
CA VAL A 194 0.14 7.80 -15.26
C VAL A 194 1.25 6.81 -14.96
N ASP A 195 1.65 6.73 -13.67
CA ASP A 195 2.69 5.83 -13.13
C ASP A 195 2.16 5.02 -11.93
#